data_3a7c1b9dc3e1b3678f3c087bd2f1bc6b
#
_entry.id   3a7c1b9dc3e1b3678f3c087bd2f1bc6b
#
_cell.length_a   1.000
_cell.length_b   1.000
_cell.length_c   1.000
_cell.angle_alpha   90.00
_cell.angle_beta   90.00
_cell.angle_gamma   90.00
#
_symmetry.space_group_name_H-M   'P 1'
#
loop_
_entity.id
_entity.type
_entity.pdbx_description
1 polymer ?
#
loop_
_entity_poly.entity_id
_entity_poly.type
_entity_poly.pdbx_seq_one_letter_code
_entity_poly.pdbx_strand_id
1 'polypeptide(L)'
;EIASSSRVLDKDISHDVTRMLTSAVSKTGTGKNAMIDSYSVAGKTGTLHKVKSQGGYEDNKYISAFAGFSPTENPKIVTVVIIDEPAKGDYFGGLVAAPIFSKVTERALQLMQISPDKPLRPHSHGDAVFKKGESS
;
A
#
# COMPACT_ATOMS: atom_id res chain seq x y z
N GLU A 1 12.59 -27.25 10.41
CA GLU A 1 13.78 -26.86 9.59
C GLU A 1 13.67 -25.39 9.25
N ILE A 2 14.63 -24.59 9.70
CA ILE A 2 14.75 -23.19 9.30
C ILE A 2 15.31 -23.22 7.88
N ALA A 3 14.53 -22.81 6.89
CA ALA A 3 15.00 -22.70 5.53
C ALA A 3 16.24 -21.79 5.50
N SER A 4 17.34 -22.28 4.92
CA SER A 4 18.57 -21.48 4.76
C SER A 4 18.25 -20.28 3.88
N SER A 5 18.32 -19.07 4.43
CA SER A 5 18.16 -17.84 3.67
C SER A 5 19.48 -17.49 2.99
N SER A 6 19.46 -17.30 1.67
CA SER A 6 20.58 -16.76 0.92
C SER A 6 20.31 -15.32 0.48
N ARG A 7 21.32 -14.47 0.59
CA ARG A 7 21.19 -13.09 0.08
C ARG A 7 21.28 -13.09 -1.45
N VAL A 8 20.23 -12.59 -2.11
CA VAL A 8 20.13 -12.51 -3.58
C VAL A 8 20.54 -11.13 -4.13
N LEU A 9 20.45 -10.08 -3.32
CA LEU A 9 20.82 -8.71 -3.69
C LEU A 9 21.81 -8.14 -2.67
N ASP A 10 22.72 -7.32 -3.16
CA ASP A 10 23.59 -6.53 -2.28
C ASP A 10 22.77 -5.58 -1.41
N LYS A 11 23.31 -5.31 -0.22
CA LYS A 11 22.60 -4.50 0.78
C LYS A 11 22.28 -3.09 0.29
N ASP A 12 23.21 -2.47 -0.44
CA ASP A 12 23.06 -1.11 -0.94
C ASP A 12 22.00 -1.07 -2.05
N ILE A 13 21.99 -2.05 -2.96
CA ILE A 13 20.97 -2.20 -4.01
C ILE A 13 19.58 -2.39 -3.36
N SER A 14 19.49 -3.26 -2.36
CA SER A 14 18.24 -3.51 -1.62
C SER A 14 17.71 -2.23 -0.96
N HIS A 15 18.59 -1.44 -0.37
CA HIS A 15 18.25 -0.16 0.26
C HIS A 15 17.75 0.86 -0.79
N ASP A 16 18.44 1.00 -1.91
CA ASP A 16 18.05 1.93 -2.97
C ASP A 16 16.69 1.55 -3.59
N VAL A 17 16.46 0.27 -3.86
CA VAL A 17 15.16 -0.23 -4.34
C VAL A 17 14.06 0.06 -3.31
N THR A 18 14.32 -0.15 -2.03
CA THR A 18 13.36 0.16 -0.96
C THR A 18 13.00 1.65 -0.96
N ARG A 19 13.98 2.55 -1.11
CA ARG A 19 13.73 4.00 -1.22
C ARG A 19 12.85 4.35 -2.43
N MET A 20 13.13 3.75 -3.59
CA MET A 20 12.32 3.96 -4.80
C MET A 20 10.88 3.48 -4.60
N LEU A 21 10.68 2.29 -4.02
CA LEU A 21 9.37 1.73 -3.74
C LEU A 21 8.61 2.54 -2.67
N THR A 22 9.30 3.09 -1.68
CA THR A 22 8.71 3.99 -0.69
C THR A 22 8.25 5.30 -1.34
N SER A 23 9.05 5.85 -2.27
CA SER A 23 8.67 7.03 -3.05
C SER A 23 7.44 6.79 -3.91
N ALA A 24 7.29 5.59 -4.50
CA ALA A 24 6.12 5.23 -5.28
C ALA A 24 4.82 5.19 -4.46
N VAL A 25 4.90 5.03 -3.14
CA VAL A 25 3.76 5.05 -2.19
C VAL A 25 3.57 6.43 -1.55
N SER A 26 4.33 7.44 -1.96
CA SER A 26 4.16 8.81 -1.47
C SER A 26 2.85 9.46 -1.95
N LYS A 27 2.53 10.66 -1.42
CA LYS A 27 1.31 11.42 -1.79
C LYS A 27 1.19 11.70 -3.30
N THR A 28 2.32 11.82 -3.99
CA THR A 28 2.41 12.07 -5.44
C THR A 28 2.67 10.80 -6.24
N GLY A 29 2.92 9.68 -5.58
CA GLY A 29 3.22 8.41 -6.21
C GLY A 29 1.98 7.67 -6.73
N THR A 30 2.18 6.76 -7.68
CA THR A 30 1.11 5.92 -8.25
C THR A 30 0.45 5.00 -7.23
N GLY A 31 1.16 4.67 -6.14
CA GLY A 31 0.70 3.84 -5.03
C GLY A 31 0.18 4.62 -3.83
N LYS A 32 -0.17 5.90 -3.96
CA LYS A 32 -0.61 6.76 -2.84
C LYS A 32 -1.70 6.14 -1.96
N ASN A 33 -2.62 5.38 -2.55
CA ASN A 33 -3.73 4.75 -1.84
C ASN A 33 -3.30 3.50 -1.03
N ALA A 34 -2.03 3.06 -1.15
CA ALA A 34 -1.45 2.03 -0.29
C ALA A 34 -0.82 2.59 0.99
N MET A 35 -0.80 3.92 1.15
CA MET A 35 -0.27 4.56 2.37
C MET A 35 -1.03 4.09 3.60
N ILE A 36 -0.30 3.87 4.68
CA ILE A 36 -0.81 3.59 6.02
C ILE A 36 -0.32 4.72 6.91
N ASP A 37 -1.20 5.28 7.74
CA ASP A 37 -0.85 6.46 8.55
C ASP A 37 0.20 6.13 9.61
N SER A 38 0.07 4.98 10.25
CA SER A 38 0.93 4.54 11.35
C SER A 38 2.18 3.76 10.93
N TYR A 39 2.24 3.28 9.69
CA TYR A 39 3.34 2.44 9.22
C TYR A 39 3.93 2.93 7.90
N SER A 40 5.24 2.81 7.75
CA SER A 40 5.90 3.05 6.47
C SER A 40 5.61 1.89 5.51
N VAL A 41 5.44 2.22 4.23
CA VAL A 41 5.11 1.25 3.17
C VAL A 41 6.04 1.46 1.99
N ALA A 42 6.55 0.37 1.48
CA ALA A 42 7.23 0.31 0.19
C ALA A 42 6.47 -0.64 -0.72
N GLY A 43 6.22 -0.25 -1.97
CA GLY A 43 5.45 -1.09 -2.88
C GLY A 43 5.26 -0.50 -4.26
N LYS A 44 4.63 -1.29 -5.14
CA LYS A 44 4.39 -0.92 -6.54
C LYS A 44 3.05 -1.42 -7.02
N THR A 45 2.38 -0.58 -7.78
CA THR A 45 1.17 -0.92 -8.54
C THR A 45 1.53 -1.73 -9.78
N GLY A 46 0.65 -2.66 -10.16
CA GLY A 46 0.65 -3.35 -11.43
C GLY A 46 -0.72 -3.22 -12.09
N THR A 47 -0.73 -3.09 -13.41
CA THR A 47 -1.94 -3.17 -14.23
C THR A 47 -1.56 -3.93 -15.48
N LEU A 48 -2.19 -5.08 -15.67
CA LEU A 48 -1.92 -5.96 -16.80
C LEU A 48 -3.18 -6.10 -17.63
N HIS A 49 -3.02 -6.03 -18.95
CA HIS A 49 -4.06 -6.36 -19.90
C HIS A 49 -4.12 -7.88 -20.06
N LYS A 50 -5.28 -8.48 -19.98
CA LYS A 50 -5.40 -9.94 -20.16
C LYS A 50 -5.10 -10.34 -21.60
N VAL A 51 -4.42 -11.46 -21.77
CA VAL A 51 -4.03 -11.99 -23.07
C VAL A 51 -5.04 -13.04 -23.50
N LYS A 52 -5.45 -13.00 -24.78
CA LYS A 52 -6.30 -14.02 -25.42
C LYS A 52 -5.51 -15.33 -25.61
N SER A 53 -6.17 -16.47 -25.53
CA SER A 53 -5.57 -17.79 -25.74
C SER A 53 -4.95 -17.97 -27.15
N GLN A 54 -5.44 -17.22 -28.13
CA GLN A 54 -4.95 -17.22 -29.53
C GLN A 54 -3.97 -16.07 -29.85
N GLY A 55 -3.49 -15.35 -28.82
CA GLY A 55 -2.66 -14.17 -28.95
C GLY A 55 -3.45 -12.87 -29.03
N GLY A 56 -2.77 -11.73 -28.74
CA GLY A 56 -3.40 -10.42 -28.58
C GLY A 56 -3.98 -10.23 -27.19
N TYR A 57 -4.67 -9.10 -27.00
CA TYR A 57 -5.24 -8.70 -25.69
C TYR A 57 -6.76 -8.80 -25.71
N GLU A 58 -7.35 -9.14 -24.55
CA GLU A 58 -8.79 -9.13 -24.35
C GLU A 58 -9.29 -7.68 -24.26
N ASP A 59 -10.42 -7.39 -24.91
CA ASP A 59 -10.98 -6.05 -24.86
C ASP A 59 -11.50 -5.72 -23.45
N ASN A 60 -10.99 -4.63 -22.85
CA ASN A 60 -11.41 -4.12 -21.54
C ASN A 60 -11.26 -5.11 -20.37
N LYS A 61 -10.39 -6.11 -20.48
CA LYS A 61 -10.11 -7.05 -19.38
C LYS A 61 -8.72 -6.84 -18.82
N TYR A 62 -8.67 -6.52 -17.53
CA TYR A 62 -7.45 -6.18 -16.82
C TYR A 62 -7.28 -7.00 -15.56
N ILE A 63 -6.04 -7.13 -15.12
CA ILE A 63 -5.67 -7.58 -13.78
C ILE A 63 -5.04 -6.38 -13.10
N SER A 64 -5.60 -5.99 -11.96
CA SER A 64 -5.08 -4.92 -11.12
C SER A 64 -4.30 -5.52 -9.96
N ALA A 65 -3.09 -5.04 -9.72
CA ALA A 65 -2.25 -5.57 -8.67
C ALA A 65 -1.58 -4.47 -7.84
N PHE A 66 -1.28 -4.79 -6.61
CA PHE A 66 -0.36 -4.06 -5.76
C PHE A 66 0.46 -5.05 -4.94
N ALA A 67 1.78 -4.89 -4.98
CA ALA A 67 2.71 -5.66 -4.15
C ALA A 67 3.54 -4.70 -3.29
N GLY A 68 3.69 -5.01 -2.01
CA GLY A 68 4.44 -4.16 -1.10
C GLY A 68 4.77 -4.84 0.22
N PHE A 69 5.53 -4.15 1.04
CA PHE A 69 5.91 -4.60 2.36
C PHE A 69 5.89 -3.44 3.37
N SER A 70 5.81 -3.79 4.63
CA SER A 70 5.71 -2.84 5.75
C SER A 70 6.18 -3.49 7.05
N PRO A 71 6.80 -2.73 8.00
CA PRO A 71 7.42 -1.41 7.83
C PRO A 71 8.62 -1.45 6.86
N THR A 72 9.11 -0.29 6.36
CA THR A 72 10.16 -0.28 5.32
C THR A 72 11.55 -0.59 5.84
N GLU A 73 11.90 -0.14 7.06
CA GLU A 73 13.24 -0.34 7.65
C GLU A 73 13.43 -1.75 8.22
N ASN A 74 12.37 -2.34 8.77
CA ASN A 74 12.38 -3.69 9.33
C ASN A 74 11.11 -4.43 8.90
N PRO A 75 11.04 -4.91 7.67
CA PRO A 75 9.84 -5.53 7.11
C PRO A 75 9.34 -6.72 7.94
N LYS A 76 8.06 -6.70 8.27
CA LYS A 76 7.38 -7.76 9.02
C LYS A 76 6.39 -8.53 8.17
N ILE A 77 5.86 -7.90 7.13
CA ILE A 77 4.88 -8.51 6.25
C ILE A 77 5.11 -8.07 4.81
N VAL A 78 4.99 -8.99 3.89
CA VAL A 78 4.85 -8.75 2.45
C VAL A 78 3.42 -9.10 2.09
N THR A 79 2.74 -8.18 1.40
CA THR A 79 1.36 -8.37 0.95
C THR A 79 1.29 -8.18 -0.56
N VAL A 80 0.60 -9.08 -1.24
CA VAL A 80 0.27 -8.96 -2.66
C VAL A 80 -1.24 -9.04 -2.80
N VAL A 81 -1.81 -8.03 -3.46
CA VAL A 81 -3.24 -7.98 -3.80
C VAL A 81 -3.37 -8.07 -5.30
N ILE A 82 -4.17 -9.01 -5.76
CA ILE A 82 -4.47 -9.21 -7.18
C ILE A 82 -6.00 -9.22 -7.32
N ILE A 83 -6.52 -8.37 -8.20
CA ILE A 83 -7.93 -8.29 -8.54
C ILE A 83 -8.07 -8.64 -10.02
N ASP A 84 -8.72 -9.74 -10.31
CA ASP A 84 -8.99 -10.18 -11.66
C ASP A 84 -10.30 -9.58 -12.16
N GLU A 85 -10.25 -8.94 -13.32
CA GLU A 85 -11.37 -8.28 -13.98
C GLU A 85 -12.15 -7.34 -13.03
N PRO A 86 -11.51 -6.29 -12.47
CA PRO A 86 -12.19 -5.33 -11.60
C PRO A 86 -13.42 -4.75 -12.30
N ALA A 87 -14.43 -4.40 -11.50
CA ALA A 87 -15.69 -3.87 -12.00
C ALA A 87 -15.50 -2.61 -12.87
N LYS A 88 -16.45 -2.35 -13.75
CA LYS A 88 -16.43 -1.28 -14.77
C LYS A 88 -16.05 0.09 -14.18
N GLY A 89 -15.04 0.69 -14.77
CA GLY A 89 -14.60 2.06 -14.52
C GLY A 89 -13.15 2.15 -14.05
N ASP A 90 -12.81 1.52 -12.96
CA ASP A 90 -11.45 1.57 -12.39
C ASP A 90 -10.74 0.22 -12.52
N TYR A 91 -9.63 0.19 -13.25
CA TYR A 91 -8.79 -0.99 -13.42
C TYR A 91 -7.32 -0.77 -13.04
N PHE A 92 -6.95 0.46 -12.68
CA PHE A 92 -5.59 0.76 -12.26
C PHE A 92 -5.30 0.20 -10.86
N GLY A 93 -4.19 -0.53 -10.72
CA GLY A 93 -3.78 -1.13 -9.45
C GLY A 93 -3.71 -0.14 -8.27
N GLY A 94 -3.34 1.12 -8.56
CA GLY A 94 -3.33 2.19 -7.56
C GLY A 94 -4.72 2.61 -7.06
N LEU A 95 -5.79 2.37 -7.82
CA LEU A 95 -7.17 2.70 -7.45
C LEU A 95 -7.90 1.51 -6.84
N VAL A 96 -7.61 0.30 -7.31
CA VAL A 96 -8.37 -0.92 -6.94
C VAL A 96 -7.63 -1.76 -5.91
N ALA A 97 -6.36 -2.14 -6.18
CA ALA A 97 -5.59 -3.06 -5.33
C ALA A 97 -4.91 -2.34 -4.14
N ALA A 98 -4.42 -1.13 -4.34
CA ALA A 98 -3.69 -0.38 -3.31
C ALA A 98 -4.51 -0.07 -2.05
N PRO A 99 -5.79 0.34 -2.13
CA PRO A 99 -6.61 0.56 -0.93
C PRO A 99 -6.86 -0.72 -0.13
N ILE A 100 -6.98 -1.87 -0.82
CA ILE A 100 -7.16 -3.17 -0.17
C ILE A 100 -5.87 -3.56 0.55
N PHE A 101 -4.72 -3.39 -0.14
CA PHE A 101 -3.40 -3.60 0.47
C PHE A 101 -3.24 -2.80 1.77
N SER A 102 -3.55 -1.50 1.74
CA SER A 102 -3.44 -0.62 2.91
C SER A 102 -4.21 -1.18 4.11
N LYS A 103 -5.50 -1.47 3.92
CA LYS A 103 -6.38 -1.97 4.99
C LYS A 103 -5.95 -3.33 5.53
N VAL A 104 -5.62 -4.28 4.65
CA VAL A 104 -5.22 -5.64 5.04
C VAL A 104 -3.88 -5.62 5.78
N THR A 105 -2.90 -4.88 5.24
CA THR A 105 -1.56 -4.80 5.82
C THR A 105 -1.59 -4.10 7.18
N GLU A 106 -2.31 -2.97 7.30
CA GLU A 106 -2.47 -2.26 8.58
C GLU A 106 -3.07 -3.18 9.65
N ARG A 107 -4.16 -3.86 9.30
CA ARG A 107 -4.83 -4.75 10.25
C ARG A 107 -3.95 -5.93 10.64
N ALA A 108 -3.20 -6.51 9.71
CA ALA A 108 -2.28 -7.60 10.00
C ALA A 108 -1.17 -7.16 10.95
N LEU A 109 -0.55 -5.99 10.72
CA LEU A 109 0.49 -5.44 11.61
C LEU A 109 -0.03 -5.19 13.03
N GLN A 110 -1.27 -4.67 13.16
CA GLN A 110 -1.92 -4.48 14.45
C GLN A 110 -2.16 -5.82 15.18
N LEU A 111 -2.66 -6.84 14.46
CA LEU A 111 -2.87 -8.17 15.03
C LEU A 111 -1.57 -8.85 15.44
N MET A 112 -0.49 -8.60 14.71
CA MET A 112 0.86 -9.06 15.05
C MET A 112 1.51 -8.23 16.17
N GLN A 113 0.83 -7.21 16.71
CA GLN A 113 1.33 -6.30 17.73
C GLN A 113 2.64 -5.61 17.35
N ILE A 114 2.81 -5.29 16.07
CA ILE A 114 3.95 -4.53 15.58
C ILE A 114 3.75 -3.06 15.94
N SER A 115 4.74 -2.48 16.61
CA SER A 115 4.70 -1.05 16.96
C SER A 115 4.74 -0.18 15.70
N PRO A 116 3.93 0.90 15.63
CA PRO A 116 4.02 1.88 14.57
C PRO A 116 5.42 2.46 14.40
N ASP A 117 5.88 2.63 13.18
CA ASP A 117 7.17 3.25 12.85
C ASP A 117 7.04 4.70 12.35
N LYS A 118 5.80 5.19 12.23
CA LYS A 118 5.52 6.60 11.98
C LYS A 118 4.89 7.25 13.21
N PRO A 119 5.20 8.53 13.49
CA PRO A 119 4.53 9.25 14.56
C PRO A 119 3.04 9.32 14.27
N LEU A 120 2.22 8.95 15.26
CA LEU A 120 0.78 9.11 15.19
C LEU A 120 0.49 10.62 15.04
N ARG A 121 -0.23 11.00 13.99
CA ARG A 121 -0.74 12.36 13.89
C ARG A 121 -1.73 12.56 15.04
N PRO A 122 -1.58 13.60 15.88
CA PRO A 122 -2.61 13.90 16.83
C PRO A 122 -3.92 14.11 16.06
N HIS A 123 -4.97 13.37 16.42
CA HIS A 123 -6.31 13.70 15.94
C HIS A 123 -6.59 15.12 16.36
N SER A 124 -6.73 16.05 15.42
CA SER A 124 -7.33 17.35 15.70
C SER A 124 -8.78 17.09 16.12
N HIS A 125 -9.00 16.96 17.41
CA HIS A 125 -10.33 17.15 17.94
C HIS A 125 -10.69 18.58 17.59
N GLY A 126 -11.62 18.75 16.65
CA GLY A 126 -12.21 20.04 16.39
C GLY A 126 -12.74 20.60 17.71
N ASP A 127 -12.10 21.64 18.20
CA ASP A 127 -12.63 22.48 19.23
C ASP A 127 -14.00 22.96 18.78
N ALA A 128 -15.03 22.30 19.26
CA ALA A 128 -16.39 22.82 19.26
C ALA A 128 -16.37 24.05 20.16
N VAL A 129 -16.10 25.22 19.58
CA VAL A 129 -16.26 26.50 20.26
C VAL A 129 -17.75 26.63 20.57
N PHE A 130 -18.10 26.32 21.82
CA PHE A 130 -19.36 26.73 22.43
C PHE A 130 -19.34 28.26 22.44
N LYS A 131 -19.98 28.89 21.46
CA LYS A 131 -20.38 30.30 21.60
C LYS A 131 -21.47 30.38 22.69
N LYS A 132 -21.03 30.81 23.86
CA LYS A 132 -21.91 31.23 24.94
C LYS A 132 -22.66 32.46 24.44
N GLY A 133 -23.96 32.31 24.29
CA GLY A 133 -24.85 33.45 24.00
C GLY A 133 -24.88 34.38 25.17
N GLU A 134 -24.53 35.63 24.97
CA GLU A 134 -24.89 36.73 25.85
C GLU A 134 -26.22 37.27 25.41
N SER A 135 -27.22 37.12 26.28
CA SER A 135 -28.48 37.83 26.22
C SER A 135 -28.33 39.12 27.04
N SER A 136 -28.65 40.23 26.41
CA SER A 136 -29.14 41.46 27.07
C SER A 136 -30.15 42.10 26.16
#